data_48f0bd60e0536f94a68f70470cccdfd0
#
_entry.id   48f0bd60e0536f94a68f70470cccdfd0
#
_cell.length_a   1.000
_cell.length_b   1.000
_cell.length_c   1.000
_cell.angle_alpha   90.00
_cell.angle_beta   90.00
_cell.angle_gamma   90.00
#
_symmetry.space_group_name_H-M   'P 1'
#
loop_
_entity.id
_entity.type
_entity.pdbx_description
1 polymer ?
#
loop_
_entity_poly.entity_id
_entity_poly.type
_entity_poly.pdbx_seq_one_letter_code
_entity_poly.pdbx_strand_id
1 'polypeptide(L)'
;MTTRRVLLGAGVAMIAGGRSLAAMETFPKIGGIRRLSPELDDIIAPDAAIEQLADGITWAEGPVWVWEGKYLLFSDVPGNVMHRWSAADGKTVFLQPSGYAGPPTKIFREAGSNGAIVTLAGELVIADCGNRGLAKVDLATKKKTVLASSYKGKKFNSPNDLVEVRQGPLKGALYFTDPPYGLDGLDASPAKEMPFNGVYLLRPNGEVALVDDKLSFPNGVGLSPDGKRLYVSVSDPKRPVIMAYDLGTDGLPTASKVFFDAAELQKAGGPGLPDGMKVDAKGRLFASGPGGIMILTPEAKLLGVIETGGPIANCAFGEDGKTLFLTSNHVVARVRTKTSGLAW
;
A
#
# COMPACT_ATOMS: atom_id res chain seq x y z
N MET A 1 32.62 -81.83 22.00
CA MET A 1 32.52 -80.91 20.89
C MET A 1 31.61 -79.76 21.30
N THR A 2 32.19 -78.67 21.69
CA THR A 2 31.51 -77.54 22.34
C THR A 2 31.44 -76.36 21.36
N THR A 3 30.25 -76.03 20.91
CA THR A 3 29.98 -74.90 20.00
C THR A 3 29.77 -73.60 20.80
N ARG A 4 30.66 -72.61 20.62
CA ARG A 4 30.50 -71.27 21.16
C ARG A 4 29.54 -70.47 20.28
N ARG A 5 28.49 -69.87 20.87
CA ARG A 5 27.64 -68.87 20.27
C ARG A 5 28.29 -67.47 20.51
N VAL A 6 28.53 -66.71 19.43
CA VAL A 6 28.92 -65.30 19.45
C VAL A 6 27.63 -64.51 19.44
N LEU A 7 27.47 -63.62 20.45
CA LEU A 7 26.45 -62.60 20.50
C LEU A 7 26.98 -61.31 19.81
N LEU A 8 26.36 -60.94 18.68
CA LEU A 8 26.56 -59.63 18.07
C LEU A 8 25.62 -58.60 18.74
N GLY A 9 26.19 -57.68 19.48
CA GLY A 9 25.47 -56.52 20.00
C GLY A 9 25.31 -55.46 18.92
N ALA A 10 24.06 -55.12 18.53
CA ALA A 10 23.74 -54.02 17.67
C ALA A 10 23.69 -52.71 18.49
N GLY A 11 24.69 -51.85 18.31
CA GLY A 11 24.68 -50.49 18.85
C GLY A 11 23.74 -49.58 18.05
N VAL A 12 22.68 -49.08 18.66
CA VAL A 12 21.81 -48.06 18.11
C VAL A 12 22.51 -46.69 18.32
N ALA A 13 23.03 -46.11 17.25
CA ALA A 13 23.52 -44.73 17.26
C ALA A 13 22.32 -43.79 17.20
N MET A 14 21.99 -43.11 18.30
CA MET A 14 21.07 -41.97 18.30
C MET A 14 21.77 -40.79 17.62
N ILE A 15 21.31 -40.47 16.41
CA ILE A 15 21.66 -39.19 15.77
C ILE A 15 20.77 -38.14 16.42
N ALA A 16 21.34 -37.34 17.34
CA ALA A 16 20.74 -36.16 17.86
C ALA A 16 20.76 -35.08 16.74
N GLY A 17 19.65 -34.98 16.02
CA GLY A 17 19.43 -33.92 15.06
C GLY A 17 19.33 -32.58 15.79
N GLY A 18 20.46 -31.89 15.89
CA GLY A 18 20.49 -30.49 16.35
C GLY A 18 19.66 -29.64 15.39
N ARG A 19 18.48 -29.15 15.83
CA ARG A 19 17.80 -28.05 15.16
C ARG A 19 18.75 -26.86 15.27
N SER A 20 19.37 -26.48 14.15
CA SER A 20 20.02 -25.20 13.99
C SER A 20 18.97 -24.14 14.30
N LEU A 21 19.15 -23.39 15.38
CA LEU A 21 18.46 -22.12 15.59
C LEU A 21 18.92 -21.23 14.43
N ALA A 22 18.04 -21.03 13.44
CA ALA A 22 18.30 -20.04 12.41
C ALA A 22 18.61 -18.72 13.12
N ALA A 23 19.80 -18.15 12.85
CA ALA A 23 20.15 -16.84 13.35
C ALA A 23 19.03 -15.88 12.94
N MET A 24 18.46 -15.15 13.90
CA MET A 24 17.48 -14.11 13.58
C MET A 24 18.20 -13.12 12.68
N GLU A 25 17.74 -13.01 11.42
CA GLU A 25 18.26 -12.01 10.49
C GLU A 25 18.08 -10.64 11.11
N THR A 26 19.17 -9.92 11.34
CA THR A 26 19.14 -8.55 11.86
C THR A 26 19.11 -7.61 10.68
N PHE A 27 17.96 -6.96 10.46
CA PHE A 27 17.82 -5.95 9.42
C PHE A 27 18.45 -4.62 9.85
N PRO A 28 19.05 -3.84 8.93
CA PRO A 28 19.53 -2.50 9.21
C PRO A 28 18.41 -1.63 9.77
N LYS A 29 18.72 -0.86 10.81
CA LYS A 29 17.81 0.13 11.36
C LYS A 29 17.98 1.46 10.64
N ILE A 30 16.88 2.10 10.24
CA ILE A 30 16.88 3.37 9.51
C ILE A 30 15.92 4.36 10.17
N GLY A 31 16.17 5.66 9.96
CA GLY A 31 15.28 6.73 10.37
C GLY A 31 14.94 6.77 11.86
N GLY A 32 13.71 7.15 12.17
CA GLY A 32 13.23 7.31 13.54
C GLY A 32 11.73 7.56 13.63
N ILE A 33 11.23 7.73 14.86
CA ILE A 33 9.83 8.02 15.13
C ILE A 33 9.74 9.31 15.91
N ARG A 34 9.27 10.37 15.25
CA ARG A 34 9.05 11.67 15.89
C ARG A 34 7.73 11.65 16.66
N ARG A 35 7.85 11.74 17.99
CA ARG A 35 6.72 11.70 18.91
C ARG A 35 6.24 13.11 19.21
N LEU A 36 4.97 13.38 18.93
CA LEU A 36 4.34 14.70 19.13
C LEU A 36 3.27 14.66 20.24
N SER A 37 2.83 13.45 20.62
CA SER A 37 1.88 13.24 21.72
C SER A 37 2.25 11.94 22.46
N PRO A 38 2.10 11.89 23.80
CA PRO A 38 2.30 10.66 24.57
C PRO A 38 1.35 9.52 24.17
N GLU A 39 0.20 9.83 23.60
CA GLU A 39 -0.74 8.83 23.07
C GLU A 39 -0.14 7.94 21.97
N LEU A 40 0.96 8.38 21.33
CA LEU A 40 1.67 7.56 20.35
C LEU A 40 2.26 6.29 20.99
N ASP A 41 2.59 6.31 22.28
CA ASP A 41 3.17 5.17 22.98
C ASP A 41 2.17 3.98 23.09
N ASP A 42 0.87 4.24 22.97
CA ASP A 42 -0.17 3.21 22.90
C ASP A 42 -0.28 2.59 21.50
N ILE A 43 0.38 3.19 20.49
CA ILE A 43 0.31 2.80 19.09
C ILE A 43 1.64 2.17 18.65
N ILE A 44 2.74 2.79 19.02
CA ILE A 44 4.11 2.34 18.69
C ILE A 44 4.95 2.41 19.96
N ALA A 45 5.61 1.32 20.32
CA ALA A 45 6.45 1.27 21.50
C ALA A 45 7.57 2.32 21.43
N PRO A 46 8.00 2.92 22.57
CA PRO A 46 9.04 3.94 22.60
C PRO A 46 10.37 3.49 22.00
N ASP A 47 10.70 2.21 22.12
CA ASP A 47 11.91 1.55 21.62
C ASP A 47 11.76 0.90 20.24
N ALA A 48 10.59 1.05 19.59
CA ALA A 48 10.37 0.50 18.26
C ALA A 48 11.36 1.07 17.25
N ALA A 49 11.93 0.18 16.44
CA ALA A 49 12.86 0.53 15.36
C ALA A 49 12.20 0.32 14.00
N ILE A 50 12.64 1.10 13.02
CA ILE A 50 12.29 0.90 11.62
C ILE A 50 13.38 0.03 11.00
N GLU A 51 13.00 -1.12 10.45
CA GLU A 51 13.90 -2.10 9.86
C GLU A 51 13.82 -2.03 8.33
N GLN A 52 14.95 -1.85 7.65
CA GLN A 52 15.03 -1.91 6.19
C GLN A 52 15.03 -3.37 5.73
N LEU A 53 14.07 -3.74 4.90
CA LEU A 53 13.87 -5.11 4.41
C LEU A 53 14.46 -5.34 3.03
N ALA A 54 14.41 -4.33 2.16
CA ALA A 54 14.89 -4.39 0.79
C ALA A 54 15.26 -3.01 0.27
N ASP A 55 16.11 -2.96 -0.76
CA ASP A 55 16.50 -1.77 -1.49
C ASP A 55 16.63 -2.02 -3.00
N GLY A 56 17.21 -1.07 -3.74
CA GLY A 56 17.43 -1.19 -5.20
C GLY A 56 16.11 -1.14 -5.97
N ILE A 57 15.18 -0.31 -5.56
CA ILE A 57 13.89 -0.03 -6.18
C ILE A 57 13.96 1.39 -6.76
N THR A 58 13.33 1.65 -7.91
CA THR A 58 13.33 3.00 -8.50
C THR A 58 12.39 3.92 -7.74
N TRP A 59 11.16 3.48 -7.50
CA TRP A 59 10.16 4.13 -6.65
C TRP A 59 9.21 3.08 -6.09
N ALA A 60 9.35 2.79 -4.81
CA ALA A 60 8.57 1.78 -4.12
C ALA A 60 7.17 2.30 -3.77
N GLU A 61 6.13 1.56 -4.17
CA GLU A 61 4.72 1.90 -4.01
C GLU A 61 3.83 0.69 -3.75
N GLY A 62 2.56 0.93 -3.48
CA GLY A 62 1.48 -0.03 -3.48
C GLY A 62 1.71 -1.27 -2.62
N PRO A 63 2.19 -1.14 -1.38
CA PRO A 63 2.45 -2.31 -0.55
C PRO A 63 1.14 -2.99 -0.16
N VAL A 64 1.11 -4.31 -0.26
CA VAL A 64 0.00 -5.13 0.21
C VAL A 64 0.49 -6.46 0.73
N TRP A 65 -0.03 -6.89 1.87
CA TRP A 65 0.28 -8.18 2.46
C TRP A 65 -0.66 -9.26 1.94
N VAL A 66 -0.09 -10.35 1.43
CA VAL A 66 -0.84 -11.55 1.00
C VAL A 66 -0.86 -12.55 2.16
N TRP A 67 -2.00 -12.65 2.82
CA TRP A 67 -2.16 -13.38 4.10
C TRP A 67 -1.92 -14.87 3.98
N GLU A 68 -2.54 -15.49 2.99
CA GLU A 68 -2.40 -16.93 2.76
C GLU A 68 -0.95 -17.32 2.46
N GLY A 69 -0.26 -16.52 1.66
CA GLY A 69 1.13 -16.75 1.27
C GLY A 69 2.17 -16.19 2.24
N LYS A 70 1.77 -15.39 3.23
CA LYS A 70 2.66 -14.73 4.22
C LYS A 70 3.81 -13.96 3.59
N TYR A 71 3.51 -13.12 2.60
CA TYR A 71 4.49 -12.27 1.92
C TYR A 71 3.92 -10.90 1.58
N LEU A 72 4.81 -9.93 1.43
CA LEU A 72 4.50 -8.59 0.95
C LEU A 72 4.63 -8.54 -0.57
N LEU A 73 3.66 -7.93 -1.24
CA LEU A 73 3.82 -7.42 -2.61
C LEU A 73 3.98 -5.91 -2.57
N PHE A 74 4.74 -5.36 -3.50
CA PHE A 74 4.89 -3.92 -3.70
C PHE A 74 5.34 -3.62 -5.12
N SER A 75 4.99 -2.43 -5.63
CA SER A 75 5.29 -1.99 -6.98
C SER A 75 6.61 -1.19 -7.03
N ASP A 76 7.41 -1.39 -8.06
CA ASP A 76 8.36 -0.43 -8.60
C ASP A 76 7.71 0.20 -9.83
N VAL A 77 7.05 1.35 -9.65
CA VAL A 77 6.15 1.91 -10.65
C VAL A 77 6.89 2.32 -11.93
N PRO A 78 8.00 3.10 -11.86
CA PRO A 78 8.80 3.41 -13.05
C PRO A 78 9.51 2.19 -13.62
N GLY A 79 9.94 1.26 -12.77
CA GLY A 79 10.60 0.02 -13.17
C GLY A 79 9.67 -0.99 -13.84
N ASN A 80 8.36 -0.77 -13.78
CA ASN A 80 7.32 -1.65 -14.31
C ASN A 80 7.43 -3.09 -13.78
N VAL A 81 7.70 -3.20 -12.47
CA VAL A 81 7.87 -4.47 -11.77
C VAL A 81 7.02 -4.47 -10.50
N MET A 82 6.31 -5.56 -10.23
CA MET A 82 5.82 -5.86 -8.90
C MET A 82 6.77 -6.85 -8.24
N HIS A 83 7.27 -6.49 -7.08
CA HIS A 83 8.14 -7.32 -6.27
C HIS A 83 7.36 -8.09 -5.22
N ARG A 84 7.94 -9.19 -4.77
CA ARG A 84 7.54 -9.93 -3.57
C ARG A 84 8.69 -9.88 -2.57
N TRP A 85 8.36 -9.69 -1.30
CA TRP A 85 9.28 -9.88 -0.19
C TRP A 85 8.71 -10.88 0.81
N SER A 86 9.53 -11.80 1.26
CA SER A 86 9.24 -12.67 2.40
C SER A 86 10.47 -12.81 3.29
N ALA A 87 10.28 -13.14 4.57
CA ALA A 87 11.42 -13.38 5.47
C ALA A 87 12.30 -14.57 5.04
N ALA A 88 11.75 -15.50 4.27
CA ALA A 88 12.49 -16.69 3.81
C ALA A 88 13.31 -16.42 2.53
N ASP A 89 12.77 -15.61 1.61
CA ASP A 89 13.33 -15.47 0.24
C ASP A 89 13.93 -14.09 -0.02
N GLY A 90 13.73 -13.11 0.89
CA GLY A 90 14.06 -11.72 0.64
C GLY A 90 13.22 -11.11 -0.50
N LYS A 91 13.78 -10.13 -1.23
CA LYS A 91 13.13 -9.49 -2.38
C LYS A 91 13.30 -10.35 -3.64
N THR A 92 12.18 -10.64 -4.30
CA THR A 92 12.10 -11.36 -5.59
C THR A 92 11.14 -10.66 -6.53
N VAL A 93 11.17 -10.99 -7.82
CA VAL A 93 10.18 -10.50 -8.79
C VAL A 93 8.92 -11.34 -8.71
N PHE A 94 7.76 -10.67 -8.59
CA PHE A 94 6.44 -11.32 -8.61
C PHE A 94 5.77 -11.24 -9.98
N LEU A 95 5.81 -10.05 -10.62
CA LEU A 95 5.18 -9.80 -11.93
C LEU A 95 6.00 -8.78 -12.71
N GLN A 96 6.38 -9.14 -13.95
CA GLN A 96 7.11 -8.27 -14.87
C GLN A 96 6.74 -8.60 -16.33
N PRO A 97 6.22 -7.61 -17.11
CA PRO A 97 5.86 -6.27 -16.68
C PRO A 97 4.66 -6.27 -15.73
N SER A 98 4.65 -5.36 -14.75
CA SER A 98 3.53 -5.24 -13.80
C SER A 98 2.38 -4.39 -14.35
N GLY A 99 2.65 -3.47 -15.26
CA GLY A 99 1.71 -2.58 -15.94
C GLY A 99 1.70 -2.82 -17.44
N TYR A 100 2.17 -1.82 -18.20
CA TYR A 100 2.18 -1.82 -19.66
C TYR A 100 3.14 -2.86 -20.23
N ALA A 101 2.63 -3.69 -21.13
CA ALA A 101 3.36 -4.77 -21.77
C ALA A 101 3.53 -4.58 -23.29
N GLY A 102 3.12 -3.43 -23.83
CA GLY A 102 3.21 -3.11 -25.26
C GLY A 102 4.60 -2.65 -25.70
N PRO A 103 4.77 -2.27 -26.98
CA PRO A 103 6.00 -1.72 -27.52
C PRO A 103 6.46 -0.47 -26.74
N PRO A 104 7.77 -0.16 -26.71
CA PRO A 104 8.26 1.07 -26.09
C PRO A 104 7.51 2.31 -26.60
N THR A 105 7.09 3.17 -25.67
CA THR A 105 6.32 4.38 -25.97
C THR A 105 6.75 5.51 -25.04
N LYS A 106 6.57 6.77 -25.51
CA LYS A 106 6.81 7.98 -24.71
C LYS A 106 5.54 8.47 -23.96
N ILE A 107 4.47 7.69 -23.99
CA ILE A 107 3.20 8.06 -23.35
C ILE A 107 3.33 8.01 -21.82
N PHE A 108 4.12 7.09 -21.31
CA PHE A 108 4.20 6.80 -19.88
C PHE A 108 5.49 7.35 -19.25
N ARG A 109 5.32 8.10 -18.18
CA ARG A 109 6.35 8.39 -17.20
C ARG A 109 6.54 7.19 -16.25
N GLU A 110 5.41 6.56 -15.88
CA GLU A 110 5.34 5.41 -14.99
C GLU A 110 4.48 4.33 -15.63
N ALA A 111 5.11 3.27 -16.10
CA ALA A 111 4.45 2.23 -16.90
C ALA A 111 4.00 1.01 -16.06
N GLY A 112 4.34 0.94 -14.77
CA GLY A 112 4.06 -0.18 -13.88
C GLY A 112 2.66 -0.16 -13.28
N SER A 113 2.38 -1.17 -12.44
CA SER A 113 1.30 -1.10 -11.45
C SER A 113 1.68 -0.11 -10.35
N ASN A 114 0.67 0.47 -9.66
CA ASN A 114 0.87 1.36 -8.53
C ASN A 114 0.24 0.74 -7.26
N GLY A 115 -0.83 1.29 -6.72
CA GLY A 115 -1.53 0.76 -5.55
C GLY A 115 -2.03 -0.67 -5.73
N ALA A 116 -2.09 -1.42 -4.64
CA ALA A 116 -2.59 -2.78 -4.63
C ALA A 116 -3.36 -3.09 -3.34
N ILE A 117 -4.37 -3.96 -3.44
CA ILE A 117 -5.09 -4.53 -2.31
C ILE A 117 -5.27 -6.04 -2.51
N VAL A 118 -5.41 -6.76 -1.40
CA VAL A 118 -6.04 -8.08 -1.38
C VAL A 118 -7.45 -7.90 -0.85
N THR A 119 -8.44 -8.29 -1.65
CA THR A 119 -9.86 -8.17 -1.31
C THR A 119 -10.27 -9.15 -0.21
N LEU A 120 -11.46 -8.97 0.34
CA LEU A 120 -12.05 -9.93 1.28
C LEU A 120 -12.22 -11.34 0.68
N ALA A 121 -12.26 -11.44 -0.65
CA ALA A 121 -12.29 -12.72 -1.37
C ALA A 121 -10.89 -13.33 -1.60
N GLY A 122 -9.82 -12.69 -1.11
CA GLY A 122 -8.43 -13.13 -1.33
C GLY A 122 -7.87 -12.80 -2.72
N GLU A 123 -8.54 -11.97 -3.49
CA GLU A 123 -8.13 -11.58 -4.84
C GLU A 123 -7.16 -10.39 -4.79
N LEU A 124 -6.06 -10.47 -5.54
CA LEU A 124 -5.18 -9.32 -5.74
C LEU A 124 -5.80 -8.37 -6.77
N VAL A 125 -6.07 -7.13 -6.39
CA VAL A 125 -6.50 -6.06 -7.29
C VAL A 125 -5.44 -4.96 -7.29
N ILE A 126 -5.07 -4.49 -8.48
CA ILE A 126 -4.05 -3.46 -8.68
C ILE A 126 -4.63 -2.24 -9.42
N ALA A 127 -4.13 -1.08 -9.07
CA ALA A 127 -4.17 0.09 -9.93
C ALA A 127 -3.13 -0.13 -11.04
N ASP A 128 -3.59 -0.59 -12.19
CA ASP A 128 -2.76 -0.89 -13.38
C ASP A 128 -2.50 0.41 -14.15
N CYS A 129 -1.66 1.26 -13.56
CA CYS A 129 -1.37 2.61 -13.99
C CYS A 129 -0.94 2.65 -15.46
N GLY A 130 -0.01 1.78 -15.87
CA GLY A 130 0.49 1.70 -17.25
C GLY A 130 -0.55 1.23 -18.26
N ASN A 131 -1.59 0.49 -17.85
CA ASN A 131 -2.72 0.13 -18.71
C ASN A 131 -3.95 1.02 -18.49
N ARG A 132 -3.82 2.04 -17.62
CA ARG A 132 -4.86 3.06 -17.38
C ARG A 132 -6.16 2.45 -16.88
N GLY A 133 -6.07 1.56 -15.87
CA GLY A 133 -7.27 0.86 -15.37
C GLY A 133 -7.07 0.19 -14.02
N LEU A 134 -8.08 -0.50 -13.56
CA LEU A 134 -8.00 -1.46 -12.46
C LEU A 134 -7.99 -2.87 -13.01
N ALA A 135 -7.16 -3.73 -12.45
CA ALA A 135 -7.09 -5.13 -12.86
C ALA A 135 -7.03 -6.07 -11.65
N LYS A 136 -7.70 -7.20 -11.77
CA LYS A 136 -7.50 -8.36 -10.91
C LYS A 136 -6.32 -9.17 -11.44
N VAL A 137 -5.45 -9.64 -10.56
CA VAL A 137 -4.29 -10.48 -10.87
C VAL A 137 -4.44 -11.82 -10.17
N ASP A 138 -4.45 -12.89 -10.91
CA ASP A 138 -4.40 -14.22 -10.36
C ASP A 138 -3.04 -14.48 -9.71
N LEU A 139 -3.01 -14.81 -8.43
CA LEU A 139 -1.77 -14.95 -7.66
C LEU A 139 -0.88 -16.11 -8.14
N ALA A 140 -1.45 -17.15 -8.74
CA ALA A 140 -0.69 -18.31 -9.22
C ALA A 140 -0.23 -18.12 -10.67
N THR A 141 -1.16 -17.82 -11.58
CA THR A 141 -0.90 -17.74 -13.02
C THR A 141 -0.40 -16.37 -13.48
N LYS A 142 -0.52 -15.34 -12.66
CA LYS A 142 -0.19 -13.94 -12.95
C LYS A 142 -1.07 -13.30 -14.05
N LYS A 143 -2.12 -14.00 -14.45
CA LYS A 143 -3.06 -13.50 -15.47
C LYS A 143 -3.83 -12.30 -14.93
N LYS A 144 -3.85 -11.23 -15.72
CA LYS A 144 -4.64 -10.03 -15.43
C LYS A 144 -6.04 -10.13 -16.05
N THR A 145 -7.04 -9.65 -15.32
CA THR A 145 -8.41 -9.43 -15.80
C THR A 145 -8.79 -7.98 -15.52
N VAL A 146 -9.09 -7.21 -16.56
CA VAL A 146 -9.47 -5.80 -16.42
C VAL A 146 -10.82 -5.70 -15.73
N LEU A 147 -10.92 -4.85 -14.70
CA LEU A 147 -12.14 -4.54 -13.96
C LEU A 147 -12.80 -3.25 -14.47
N ALA A 148 -11.99 -2.22 -14.72
CA ALA A 148 -12.42 -0.94 -15.28
C ALA A 148 -11.24 -0.24 -15.97
N SER A 149 -11.48 0.42 -17.12
CA SER A 149 -10.44 1.15 -17.87
C SER A 149 -10.92 2.50 -18.41
N SER A 150 -12.19 2.87 -18.16
CA SER A 150 -12.75 4.11 -18.68
C SER A 150 -13.93 4.60 -17.84
N TYR A 151 -14.21 5.89 -17.97
CA TYR A 151 -15.41 6.53 -17.44
C TYR A 151 -16.05 7.38 -18.54
N LYS A 152 -17.37 7.16 -18.80
CA LYS A 152 -18.12 7.86 -19.86
C LYS A 152 -17.40 7.84 -21.23
N GLY A 153 -16.83 6.68 -21.61
CA GLY A 153 -16.16 6.47 -22.90
C GLY A 153 -14.76 7.04 -23.01
N LYS A 154 -14.22 7.71 -21.99
CA LYS A 154 -12.85 8.21 -21.93
C LYS A 154 -11.98 7.34 -21.03
N LYS A 155 -10.76 7.06 -21.46
CA LYS A 155 -9.79 6.31 -20.63
C LYS A 155 -9.47 7.08 -19.36
N PHE A 156 -9.26 6.35 -18.27
CA PHE A 156 -8.67 6.92 -17.05
C PHE A 156 -7.31 7.55 -17.33
N ASN A 157 -6.86 8.45 -16.45
CA ASN A 157 -5.53 9.04 -16.55
C ASN A 157 -4.45 7.98 -16.25
N SER A 158 -4.28 7.65 -15.01
CA SER A 158 -3.39 6.59 -14.53
C SER A 158 -3.79 6.21 -13.11
N PRO A 159 -4.74 5.28 -12.91
CA PRO A 159 -5.21 4.88 -11.59
C PRO A 159 -4.06 4.62 -10.64
N ASN A 160 -4.16 5.19 -9.40
CA ASN A 160 -3.03 5.27 -8.49
C ASN A 160 -3.21 4.40 -7.24
N ASP A 161 -4.19 4.67 -6.39
CA ASP A 161 -4.44 3.88 -5.17
C ASP A 161 -5.91 3.46 -5.08
N LEU A 162 -6.21 2.45 -4.25
CA LEU A 162 -7.55 1.88 -4.15
C LEU A 162 -7.82 1.28 -2.77
N VAL A 163 -9.12 1.26 -2.40
CA VAL A 163 -9.60 0.65 -1.16
C VAL A 163 -10.93 -0.06 -1.38
N GLU A 164 -11.10 -1.25 -0.77
CA GLU A 164 -12.34 -2.04 -0.85
C GLU A 164 -13.33 -1.63 0.23
N VAL A 165 -14.61 -1.52 -0.14
CA VAL A 165 -15.75 -1.42 0.80
C VAL A 165 -15.99 -2.80 1.40
N ARG A 166 -15.74 -2.96 2.70
CA ARG A 166 -15.73 -4.27 3.35
C ARG A 166 -17.07 -4.70 3.96
N GLN A 167 -18.03 -3.79 4.05
CA GLN A 167 -19.33 -4.06 4.69
C GLN A 167 -20.46 -3.24 4.05
N GLY A 168 -21.69 -3.54 4.42
CA GLY A 168 -22.88 -2.83 3.96
C GLY A 168 -23.29 -3.16 2.53
N PRO A 169 -24.21 -2.36 1.94
CA PRO A 169 -24.80 -2.62 0.62
C PRO A 169 -23.81 -2.59 -0.54
N LEU A 170 -22.69 -1.89 -0.35
CA LEU A 170 -21.63 -1.74 -1.35
C LEU A 170 -20.43 -2.66 -1.12
N LYS A 171 -20.57 -3.69 -0.26
CA LYS A 171 -19.48 -4.64 -0.02
C LYS A 171 -18.91 -5.17 -1.34
N GLY A 172 -17.57 -5.10 -1.48
CA GLY A 172 -16.83 -5.48 -2.69
C GLY A 172 -16.69 -4.36 -3.72
N ALA A 173 -17.30 -3.19 -3.52
CA ALA A 173 -17.01 -2.02 -4.33
C ALA A 173 -15.61 -1.47 -4.03
N LEU A 174 -15.01 -0.77 -4.99
CA LEU A 174 -13.66 -0.21 -4.89
C LEU A 174 -13.70 1.31 -5.08
N TYR A 175 -13.23 2.08 -4.09
CA TYR A 175 -12.84 3.46 -4.34
C TYR A 175 -11.43 3.49 -4.89
N PHE A 176 -11.18 4.36 -5.87
CA PHE A 176 -9.84 4.55 -6.43
C PHE A 176 -9.62 5.98 -6.90
N THR A 177 -8.36 6.36 -6.99
CA THR A 177 -7.91 7.66 -7.45
C THR A 177 -7.27 7.57 -8.82
N ASP A 178 -7.41 8.63 -9.62
CA ASP A 178 -6.97 8.67 -11.02
C ASP A 178 -6.21 9.96 -11.36
N PRO A 179 -5.07 10.24 -10.69
CA PRO A 179 -4.19 11.33 -11.05
C PRO A 179 -3.43 11.02 -12.35
N PRO A 180 -2.73 12.01 -12.95
CA PRO A 180 -2.03 11.81 -14.23
C PRO A 180 -0.58 11.31 -14.08
N TYR A 181 -0.16 10.78 -12.91
CA TYR A 181 1.25 10.48 -12.61
C TYR A 181 1.91 9.49 -13.58
N GLY A 182 1.14 8.54 -14.09
CA GLY A 182 1.63 7.57 -15.07
C GLY A 182 1.86 8.15 -16.47
N LEU A 183 1.29 9.31 -16.77
CA LEU A 183 1.39 9.93 -18.09
C LEU A 183 2.60 10.87 -18.18
N ASP A 184 3.33 10.81 -19.28
CA ASP A 184 4.36 11.80 -19.58
C ASP A 184 3.73 13.16 -19.84
N GLY A 185 4.26 14.21 -19.19
CA GLY A 185 3.69 15.55 -19.21
C GLY A 185 2.54 15.77 -18.21
N LEU A 186 2.16 14.78 -17.39
CA LEU A 186 1.13 14.88 -16.35
C LEU A 186 -0.20 15.44 -16.92
N ASP A 187 -0.72 16.54 -16.34
CA ASP A 187 -1.95 17.20 -16.80
C ASP A 187 -1.85 17.76 -18.22
N ALA A 188 -0.64 18.06 -18.70
CA ALA A 188 -0.38 18.50 -20.08
C ALA A 188 -0.17 17.35 -21.05
N SER A 189 -0.27 16.10 -20.62
CA SER A 189 -0.05 14.94 -21.48
C SER A 189 -1.04 14.90 -22.64
N PRO A 190 -0.57 14.73 -23.88
CA PRO A 190 -1.45 14.58 -25.03
C PRO A 190 -2.27 13.27 -24.98
N ALA A 191 -1.87 12.31 -24.13
CA ALA A 191 -2.59 11.07 -23.92
C ALA A 191 -3.72 11.20 -22.88
N LYS A 192 -3.80 12.31 -22.14
CA LYS A 192 -4.84 12.55 -21.13
C LYS A 192 -6.18 12.83 -21.82
N GLU A 193 -7.16 11.95 -21.60
CA GLU A 193 -8.51 12.08 -22.18
C GLU A 193 -9.50 12.72 -21.19
N MET A 194 -9.31 12.47 -19.87
CA MET A 194 -10.15 13.06 -18.83
C MET A 194 -9.79 14.55 -18.63
N PRO A 195 -10.79 15.44 -18.55
CA PRO A 195 -10.54 16.87 -18.33
C PRO A 195 -10.19 17.20 -16.86
N PHE A 196 -10.19 16.22 -15.97
CA PHE A 196 -9.93 16.34 -14.54
C PHE A 196 -9.14 15.13 -14.01
N ASN A 197 -8.74 15.18 -12.76
CA ASN A 197 -8.15 14.07 -12.02
C ASN A 197 -9.20 13.56 -11.03
N GLY A 198 -9.72 12.36 -11.26
CA GLY A 198 -10.92 11.88 -10.60
C GLY A 198 -10.65 11.02 -9.35
N VAL A 199 -11.63 11.03 -8.46
CA VAL A 199 -11.87 9.97 -7.49
C VAL A 199 -13.13 9.24 -7.90
N TYR A 200 -13.08 7.91 -7.93
CA TYR A 200 -14.17 7.09 -8.45
C TYR A 200 -14.57 5.96 -7.51
N LEU A 201 -15.77 5.46 -7.71
CA LEU A 201 -16.32 4.24 -7.10
C LEU A 201 -16.62 3.23 -8.20
N LEU A 202 -15.92 2.11 -8.23
CA LEU A 202 -16.27 0.94 -9.05
C LEU A 202 -17.18 0.03 -8.24
N ARG A 203 -18.41 -0.15 -8.70
CA ARG A 203 -19.41 -1.03 -8.07
C ARG A 203 -19.17 -2.49 -8.45
N PRO A 204 -19.66 -3.46 -7.66
CA PRO A 204 -19.51 -4.89 -7.98
C PRO A 204 -20.15 -5.31 -9.33
N ASN A 205 -21.12 -4.55 -9.83
CA ASN A 205 -21.74 -4.78 -11.14
C ASN A 205 -20.94 -4.21 -12.32
N GLY A 206 -19.76 -3.61 -12.07
CA GLY A 206 -18.89 -2.99 -13.08
C GLY A 206 -19.22 -1.51 -13.39
N GLU A 207 -20.26 -0.94 -12.79
CA GLU A 207 -20.57 0.48 -12.95
C GLU A 207 -19.50 1.35 -12.23
N VAL A 208 -19.03 2.40 -12.93
CA VAL A 208 -18.12 3.40 -12.37
C VAL A 208 -18.91 4.68 -12.11
N ALA A 209 -18.87 5.14 -10.86
CA ALA A 209 -19.44 6.42 -10.45
C ALA A 209 -18.34 7.42 -10.09
N LEU A 210 -18.55 8.70 -10.41
CA LEU A 210 -17.64 9.79 -10.05
C LEU A 210 -17.92 10.23 -8.60
N VAL A 211 -16.87 10.31 -7.80
CA VAL A 211 -16.91 10.76 -6.40
C VAL A 211 -16.47 12.22 -6.29
N ASP A 212 -15.34 12.59 -6.92
CA ASP A 212 -14.83 13.97 -6.95
C ASP A 212 -14.03 14.21 -8.24
N ASP A 213 -14.19 15.40 -8.84
CA ASP A 213 -13.48 15.87 -10.04
C ASP A 213 -12.74 17.20 -9.83
N LYS A 214 -12.61 17.66 -8.56
CA LYS A 214 -12.11 18.99 -8.22
C LYS A 214 -10.71 18.96 -7.59
N LEU A 215 -10.19 17.78 -7.26
CA LEU A 215 -8.87 17.64 -6.68
C LEU A 215 -7.80 17.76 -7.76
N SER A 216 -6.72 18.49 -7.45
CA SER A 216 -5.60 18.67 -8.40
C SER A 216 -4.84 17.35 -8.61
N PHE A 217 -4.43 16.68 -7.53
CA PHE A 217 -3.67 15.42 -7.58
C PHE A 217 -4.17 14.47 -6.48
N PRO A 218 -5.37 13.84 -6.66
CA PRO A 218 -5.85 12.81 -5.73
C PRO A 218 -4.88 11.63 -5.76
N ASN A 219 -4.51 11.11 -4.57
CA ASN A 219 -3.51 10.07 -4.44
C ASN A 219 -4.03 8.95 -3.52
N GLY A 220 -3.47 8.77 -2.32
CA GLY A 220 -3.87 7.74 -1.40
C GLY A 220 -5.35 7.81 -1.01
N VAL A 221 -5.98 6.66 -0.83
CA VAL A 221 -7.40 6.54 -0.47
C VAL A 221 -7.59 5.54 0.67
N GLY A 222 -8.47 5.88 1.63
CA GLY A 222 -8.77 5.04 2.79
C GLY A 222 -10.22 5.18 3.25
N LEU A 223 -10.76 4.16 3.90
CA LEU A 223 -12.10 4.16 4.48
C LEU A 223 -12.04 4.06 6.00
N SER A 224 -12.94 4.76 6.68
CA SER A 224 -13.19 4.54 8.11
C SER A 224 -13.64 3.10 8.37
N PRO A 225 -13.42 2.55 9.59
CA PRO A 225 -13.80 1.18 9.91
C PRO A 225 -15.28 0.86 9.69
N ASP A 226 -16.16 1.84 9.86
CA ASP A 226 -17.61 1.71 9.61
C ASP A 226 -18.00 1.91 8.13
N GLY A 227 -17.04 2.25 7.27
CA GLY A 227 -17.25 2.48 5.84
C GLY A 227 -18.05 3.75 5.49
N LYS A 228 -18.29 4.64 6.46
CA LYS A 228 -19.10 5.84 6.27
C LYS A 228 -18.32 7.08 5.89
N ARG A 229 -17.00 7.03 5.98
CA ARG A 229 -16.11 8.15 5.62
C ARG A 229 -14.98 7.67 4.72
N LEU A 230 -14.85 8.35 3.59
CA LEU A 230 -13.74 8.20 2.67
C LEU A 230 -12.70 9.28 2.95
N TYR A 231 -11.43 8.90 2.98
CA TYR A 231 -10.30 9.83 3.04
C TYR A 231 -9.54 9.79 1.73
N VAL A 232 -9.11 10.96 1.24
CA VAL A 232 -8.31 11.08 0.01
C VAL A 232 -7.17 12.06 0.24
N SER A 233 -5.94 11.62 0.02
CA SER A 233 -4.76 12.48 0.01
C SER A 233 -4.71 13.31 -1.27
N VAL A 234 -4.23 14.54 -1.14
CA VAL A 234 -3.97 15.46 -2.27
C VAL A 234 -2.49 15.77 -2.30
N SER A 235 -1.76 15.23 -3.27
CA SER A 235 -0.32 15.40 -3.44
C SER A 235 0.02 16.68 -4.22
N ASP A 236 -0.62 17.78 -3.86
CA ASP A 236 -0.36 19.10 -4.45
C ASP A 236 0.53 19.93 -3.51
N PRO A 237 1.75 20.32 -3.93
CA PRO A 237 2.63 21.12 -3.08
C PRO A 237 2.06 22.50 -2.72
N LYS A 238 1.06 22.99 -3.47
CA LYS A 238 0.34 24.24 -3.17
C LYS A 238 -0.79 24.03 -2.17
N ARG A 239 -1.28 22.81 -2.02
CA ARG A 239 -2.38 22.42 -1.14
C ARG A 239 -2.24 20.99 -0.65
N PRO A 240 -1.23 20.68 0.19
CA PRO A 240 -0.97 19.34 0.69
C PRO A 240 -1.98 18.97 1.79
N VAL A 241 -3.13 18.42 1.43
CA VAL A 241 -4.21 18.12 2.37
C VAL A 241 -4.65 16.67 2.28
N ILE A 242 -5.30 16.19 3.35
CA ILE A 242 -6.14 15.00 3.31
C ILE A 242 -7.59 15.47 3.37
N MET A 243 -8.40 15.07 2.40
CA MET A 243 -9.84 15.33 2.37
C MET A 243 -10.60 14.22 3.10
N ALA A 244 -11.74 14.56 3.69
CA ALA A 244 -12.70 13.59 4.20
C ALA A 244 -14.06 13.83 3.55
N TYR A 245 -14.71 12.74 3.16
CA TYR A 245 -16.05 12.71 2.55
C TYR A 245 -16.96 11.86 3.41
N ASP A 246 -18.05 12.43 3.91
CA ASP A 246 -19.12 11.66 4.54
C ASP A 246 -19.96 11.02 3.42
N LEU A 247 -20.13 9.69 3.48
CA LEU A 247 -20.72 8.91 2.40
C LEU A 247 -22.20 8.61 2.67
N GLY A 248 -23.01 8.73 1.62
CA GLY A 248 -24.38 8.23 1.59
C GLY A 248 -24.43 6.70 1.41
N THR A 249 -25.64 6.16 1.46
CA THR A 249 -25.88 4.71 1.28
C THR A 249 -25.56 4.20 -0.12
N ASP A 250 -25.53 5.10 -1.11
CA ASP A 250 -25.11 4.86 -2.49
C ASP A 250 -23.58 4.93 -2.68
N GLY A 251 -22.83 5.30 -1.62
CA GLY A 251 -21.38 5.45 -1.61
C GLY A 251 -20.89 6.76 -2.21
N LEU A 252 -21.78 7.71 -2.50
CA LEU A 252 -21.38 9.03 -2.98
C LEU A 252 -21.33 10.04 -1.82
N PRO A 253 -20.49 11.08 -1.94
CA PRO A 253 -20.36 12.09 -0.90
C PRO A 253 -21.66 12.86 -0.64
N THR A 254 -22.06 12.98 0.61
CA THR A 254 -23.10 13.89 1.09
C THR A 254 -22.51 15.18 1.62
N ALA A 255 -21.25 15.15 2.09
CA ALA A 255 -20.49 16.28 2.55
C ALA A 255 -18.98 16.01 2.35
N SER A 256 -18.20 17.09 2.27
CA SER A 256 -16.74 16.99 2.24
C SER A 256 -16.09 18.14 3.00
N LYS A 257 -14.90 17.87 3.56
CA LYS A 257 -14.07 18.88 4.25
C LYS A 257 -12.59 18.52 4.18
N VAL A 258 -11.73 19.48 4.40
CA VAL A 258 -10.33 19.21 4.73
C VAL A 258 -10.31 18.47 6.08
N PHE A 259 -9.75 17.27 6.09
CA PHE A 259 -9.55 16.49 7.30
C PHE A 259 -8.26 16.93 8.00
N PHE A 260 -7.16 17.01 7.25
CA PHE A 260 -5.86 17.44 7.76
C PHE A 260 -5.15 18.30 6.73
N ASP A 261 -4.59 19.42 7.18
CA ASP A 261 -3.74 20.31 6.37
C ASP A 261 -2.28 20.07 6.76
N ALA A 262 -1.47 19.57 5.82
CA ALA A 262 -0.07 19.26 6.03
C ALA A 262 0.88 20.41 5.66
N ALA A 263 0.38 21.61 5.36
CA ALA A 263 1.18 22.75 4.90
C ALA A 263 2.27 23.17 5.92
N GLU A 264 1.96 23.11 7.23
CA GLU A 264 2.95 23.45 8.27
C GLU A 264 4.07 22.39 8.36
N LEU A 265 3.73 21.10 8.18
CA LEU A 265 4.75 20.04 8.11
C LEU A 265 5.63 20.19 6.86
N GLN A 266 5.04 20.57 5.72
CA GLN A 266 5.79 20.85 4.49
C GLN A 266 6.73 22.04 4.64
N LYS A 267 6.28 23.12 5.24
CA LYS A 267 7.13 24.31 5.55
C LYS A 267 8.29 23.97 6.48
N ALA A 268 8.10 23.00 7.38
CA ALA A 268 9.17 22.50 8.25
C ALA A 268 10.25 21.69 7.50
N GLY A 269 10.09 21.45 6.19
CA GLY A 269 11.11 20.87 5.31
C GLY A 269 11.14 19.34 5.29
N GLY A 270 10.10 18.67 5.79
CA GLY A 270 10.00 17.20 5.67
C GLY A 270 9.84 16.75 4.20
N PRO A 271 10.53 15.68 3.75
CA PRO A 271 10.38 15.14 2.41
C PRO A 271 8.99 14.53 2.21
N GLY A 272 8.48 14.57 0.97
CA GLY A 272 7.20 13.97 0.59
C GLY A 272 6.02 14.92 0.65
N LEU A 273 4.88 14.40 0.21
CA LEU A 273 3.56 15.03 0.19
C LEU A 273 2.53 14.02 0.71
N PRO A 274 1.28 14.44 1.01
CA PRO A 274 0.20 13.49 1.29
C PRO A 274 0.06 12.49 0.13
N ASP A 275 0.28 11.20 0.42
CA ASP A 275 0.35 10.11 -0.55
C ASP A 275 -0.46 8.90 -0.02
N GLY A 276 -0.02 7.69 -0.17
CA GLY A 276 -0.76 6.51 0.26
C GLY A 276 -1.11 6.48 1.75
N MET A 277 -2.17 5.77 2.11
CA MET A 277 -2.62 5.68 3.50
C MET A 277 -3.24 4.33 3.83
N LYS A 278 -3.28 4.01 5.14
CA LYS A 278 -4.09 2.93 5.70
C LYS A 278 -4.79 3.41 6.98
N VAL A 279 -5.95 2.84 7.23
CA VAL A 279 -6.74 3.11 8.44
C VAL A 279 -6.64 1.89 9.36
N ASP A 280 -6.41 2.11 10.65
CA ASP A 280 -6.38 1.01 11.62
C ASP A 280 -7.79 0.67 12.17
N ALA A 281 -7.87 -0.41 12.94
CA ALA A 281 -9.14 -0.89 13.52
C ALA A 281 -9.81 0.12 14.48
N LYS A 282 -9.09 1.16 14.93
CA LYS A 282 -9.60 2.25 15.79
C LYS A 282 -9.91 3.52 15.01
N GLY A 283 -9.81 3.49 13.67
CA GLY A 283 -10.08 4.63 12.79
C GLY A 283 -8.96 5.66 12.71
N ARG A 284 -7.76 5.36 13.22
CA ARG A 284 -6.60 6.23 13.07
C ARG A 284 -5.99 6.08 11.68
N LEU A 285 -5.57 7.19 11.09
CA LEU A 285 -4.91 7.18 9.79
C LEU A 285 -3.40 7.06 9.97
N PHE A 286 -2.82 6.15 9.21
CA PHE A 286 -1.39 6.05 8.93
C PHE A 286 -1.22 6.53 7.50
N ALA A 287 -0.96 7.82 7.33
CA ALA A 287 -0.98 8.49 6.03
C ALA A 287 0.39 9.08 5.71
N SER A 288 0.88 8.83 4.51
CA SER A 288 2.08 9.52 4.00
C SER A 288 1.87 11.02 3.96
N GLY A 289 2.95 11.74 4.20
CA GLY A 289 2.95 13.19 4.17
C GLY A 289 4.35 13.77 4.34
N PRO A 290 4.47 15.07 4.51
CA PRO A 290 5.77 15.69 4.73
C PRO A 290 6.46 15.15 5.99
N GLY A 291 7.63 14.53 5.79
CA GLY A 291 8.45 13.90 6.83
C GLY A 291 8.30 12.38 6.90
N GLY A 292 7.20 11.78 6.43
CA GLY A 292 7.00 10.33 6.49
C GLY A 292 5.54 9.91 6.72
N ILE A 293 5.30 8.83 7.48
CA ILE A 293 3.93 8.42 7.84
C ILE A 293 3.44 9.22 9.04
N MET A 294 2.49 10.11 8.79
CA MET A 294 1.72 10.82 9.81
C MET A 294 0.73 9.87 10.48
N ILE A 295 0.68 9.86 11.82
CA ILE A 295 -0.30 9.09 12.59
C ILE A 295 -1.31 10.06 13.14
N LEU A 296 -2.54 9.99 12.62
CA LEU A 296 -3.63 10.91 12.91
C LEU A 296 -4.78 10.19 13.64
N THR A 297 -5.36 10.84 14.65
CA THR A 297 -6.60 10.34 15.27
C THR A 297 -7.79 10.53 14.31
N PRO A 298 -8.95 9.91 14.57
CA PRO A 298 -10.19 10.16 13.81
C PRO A 298 -10.64 11.63 13.81
N GLU A 299 -10.16 12.43 14.78
CA GLU A 299 -10.41 13.88 14.93
C GLU A 299 -9.30 14.74 14.29
N ALA A 300 -8.39 14.12 13.51
CA ALA A 300 -7.28 14.79 12.82
C ALA A 300 -6.17 15.33 13.75
N LYS A 301 -6.04 14.85 15.00
CA LYS A 301 -4.90 15.19 15.85
C LYS A 301 -3.68 14.40 15.39
N LEU A 302 -2.58 15.10 15.08
CA LEU A 302 -1.31 14.48 14.74
C LEU A 302 -0.60 13.99 16.02
N LEU A 303 -0.36 12.69 16.11
CA LEU A 303 0.29 12.04 17.26
C LEU A 303 1.80 11.89 17.07
N GLY A 304 2.26 11.74 15.86
CA GLY A 304 3.67 11.60 15.50
C GLY A 304 3.87 11.24 14.04
N VAL A 305 5.15 11.09 13.66
CA VAL A 305 5.56 10.77 12.28
C VAL A 305 6.61 9.67 12.32
N ILE A 306 6.45 8.64 11.47
CA ILE A 306 7.46 7.62 11.22
C ILE A 306 8.31 8.12 10.05
N GLU A 307 9.61 8.29 10.28
CA GLU A 307 10.54 8.95 9.36
C GLU A 307 11.64 7.96 8.95
N THR A 308 11.76 7.64 7.66
CA THR A 308 12.82 6.77 7.12
C THR A 308 14.06 7.54 6.66
N GLY A 309 13.98 8.87 6.66
CA GLY A 309 15.00 9.76 6.08
C GLY A 309 14.73 10.16 4.63
N GLY A 310 13.78 9.52 3.97
CA GLY A 310 13.29 9.85 2.62
C GLY A 310 11.78 9.97 2.58
N PRO A 311 11.19 10.35 1.42
CA PRO A 311 9.74 10.35 1.26
C PRO A 311 9.22 8.90 1.39
N ILE A 312 8.12 8.73 2.13
CA ILE A 312 7.38 7.48 2.20
C ILE A 312 6.15 7.63 1.31
N ALA A 313 6.04 6.77 0.31
CA ALA A 313 4.93 6.85 -0.64
C ALA A 313 3.66 6.19 -0.06
N ASN A 314 3.78 5.00 0.56
CA ASN A 314 2.61 4.26 1.04
C ASN A 314 2.98 3.34 2.22
N CYS A 315 1.98 2.70 2.82
CA CYS A 315 2.16 1.71 3.88
C CYS A 315 1.13 0.59 3.79
N ALA A 316 1.40 -0.53 4.48
CA ALA A 316 0.44 -1.64 4.60
C ALA A 316 0.63 -2.38 5.93
N PHE A 317 -0.46 -2.78 6.55
CA PHE A 317 -0.40 -3.72 7.67
C PHE A 317 -0.25 -5.15 7.16
N GLY A 318 0.58 -5.95 7.85
CA GLY A 318 0.80 -7.34 7.49
C GLY A 318 1.30 -8.20 8.65
N GLU A 319 1.79 -9.40 8.36
CA GLU A 319 2.20 -10.44 9.30
C GLU A 319 1.05 -10.82 10.25
N ASP A 320 1.14 -10.48 11.54
CA ASP A 320 0.08 -10.68 12.53
C ASP A 320 -0.91 -9.50 12.60
N GLY A 321 -0.91 -8.62 11.59
CA GLY A 321 -1.71 -7.41 11.54
C GLY A 321 -1.11 -6.20 12.26
N LYS A 322 0.00 -6.38 12.98
CA LYS A 322 0.67 -5.34 13.79
C LYS A 322 2.03 -4.92 13.24
N THR A 323 2.43 -5.42 12.10
CA THR A 323 3.59 -4.92 11.37
C THR A 323 3.11 -3.94 10.32
N LEU A 324 3.61 -2.71 10.36
CA LEU A 324 3.40 -1.72 9.32
C LEU A 324 4.59 -1.75 8.38
N PHE A 325 4.36 -2.18 7.14
CA PHE A 325 5.31 -2.10 6.04
C PHE A 325 5.25 -0.71 5.41
N LEU A 326 6.39 -0.20 4.97
CA LEU A 326 6.59 1.13 4.42
C LEU A 326 7.27 1.01 3.06
N THR A 327 6.71 1.64 2.04
CA THR A 327 7.38 1.85 0.76
C THR A 327 7.94 3.27 0.76
N SER A 328 9.27 3.38 0.78
CA SER A 328 9.96 4.65 0.97
C SER A 328 11.03 4.84 -0.10
N ASN A 329 10.71 5.61 -1.15
CA ASN A 329 11.64 5.92 -2.23
C ASN A 329 12.26 4.63 -2.82
N HIS A 330 13.53 4.34 -2.49
CA HIS A 330 14.29 3.21 -3.02
C HIS A 330 14.30 1.97 -2.11
N VAL A 331 13.60 2.03 -0.96
CA VAL A 331 13.62 0.98 0.05
C VAL A 331 12.21 0.54 0.46
N VAL A 332 12.14 -0.69 0.96
CA VAL A 332 11.00 -1.19 1.72
C VAL A 332 11.46 -1.42 3.15
N ALA A 333 10.68 -0.95 4.10
CA ALA A 333 10.97 -1.08 5.52
C ALA A 333 9.75 -1.58 6.29
N ARG A 334 9.92 -1.88 7.57
CA ARG A 334 8.81 -2.18 8.49
C ARG A 334 9.04 -1.59 9.87
N VAL A 335 7.95 -1.40 10.59
CA VAL A 335 7.96 -1.04 12.00
C VAL A 335 6.86 -1.82 12.74
N ARG A 336 7.15 -2.27 13.98
CA ARG A 336 6.15 -2.93 14.82
C ARG A 336 5.23 -1.91 15.46
N THR A 337 3.93 -2.19 15.43
CA THR A 337 2.89 -1.39 16.10
C THR A 337 2.21 -2.22 17.21
N LYS A 338 1.54 -1.55 18.12
CA LYS A 338 0.65 -2.14 19.13
C LYS A 338 -0.80 -2.23 18.65
N THR A 339 -1.13 -1.54 17.57
CA THR A 339 -2.43 -1.59 16.89
C THR A 339 -2.38 -2.52 15.69
N SER A 340 -3.55 -2.89 15.18
CA SER A 340 -3.67 -3.67 13.94
C SER A 340 -4.40 -2.85 12.88
N GLY A 341 -4.11 -3.16 11.63
CA GLY A 341 -4.94 -2.72 10.50
C GLY A 341 -6.38 -3.21 10.62
N LEU A 342 -7.24 -2.79 9.70
CA LEU A 342 -8.60 -3.31 9.61
C LEU A 342 -8.55 -4.83 9.47
N ALA A 343 -9.38 -5.52 10.26
CA ALA A 343 -9.44 -6.98 10.26
C ALA A 343 -9.78 -7.53 8.86
N TRP A 344 -9.18 -8.65 8.55
CA TRP A 344 -9.28 -9.43 7.33
C TRP A 344 -10.48 -10.35 7.37
#